data_4b87b7b858229cca81bd16aee5c18cf5
#
_entry.id   4b87b7b858229cca81bd16aee5c18cf5
#
_cell.length_a   1.000
_cell.length_b   1.000
_cell.length_c   1.000
_cell.angle_alpha   90.00
_cell.angle_beta   90.00
_cell.angle_gamma   90.00
#
_symmetry.space_group_name_H-M   'P 1'
#
loop_
_entity.id
_entity.type
_entity.pdbx_description
1 polymer ?
#
loop_
_entity_poly.entity_id
_entity_poly.type
_entity_poly.pdbx_seq_one_letter_code
_entity_poly.pdbx_strand_id
1 'polypeptide(L)'
;MAGLSRSAPGATKLKVRERKDGAAIALDDVDRRLMNVLQSGFPLTPQPYQSMAAEAGISLDDALKRTNRLLENRIIREITPIFDTRALGYSSMLVAAKVDAEHPQRAAKVVNAHPGVSHNYLRNHDFNLWFTIATPPDSKLGLDLTLERLMDEAGAES
;
A
#
# COMPACT_ATOMS: atom_id res chain seq x y z
N MET A 1 4.41 11.23 39.06
CA MET A 1 4.66 11.62 37.64
C MET A 1 4.05 10.53 36.78
N ALA A 2 2.90 10.80 36.16
CA ALA A 2 2.13 9.84 35.41
C ALA A 2 2.63 9.81 33.95
N GLY A 3 3.14 8.66 33.51
CA GLY A 3 3.55 8.41 32.13
C GLY A 3 2.34 8.27 31.22
N LEU A 4 2.16 9.20 30.30
CA LEU A 4 1.17 9.11 29.22
C LEU A 4 1.64 8.10 28.17
N SER A 5 1.08 6.90 28.25
CA SER A 5 1.14 5.92 27.16
C SER A 5 0.29 6.46 26.00
N ARG A 6 0.93 6.95 24.94
CA ARG A 6 0.26 7.22 23.66
C ARG A 6 0.19 5.93 22.86
N SER A 7 -0.97 5.30 22.90
CA SER A 7 -1.33 4.24 21.95
C SER A 7 -1.38 4.84 20.54
N ALA A 8 -0.61 4.29 19.62
CA ALA A 8 -0.70 4.63 18.20
C ALA A 8 -2.10 4.26 17.68
N PRO A 9 -2.73 5.09 16.85
CA PRO A 9 -4.03 4.76 16.26
C PRO A 9 -3.87 3.49 15.40
N GLY A 10 -4.72 2.50 15.69
CA GLY A 10 -4.70 1.20 15.04
C GLY A 10 -4.82 1.35 13.52
N ALA A 11 -3.88 0.75 12.81
CA ALA A 11 -3.94 0.59 11.37
C ALA A 11 -5.24 -0.17 11.03
N THR A 12 -6.20 0.51 10.47
CA THR A 12 -7.42 -0.10 9.93
C THR A 12 -7.00 -0.99 8.78
N LYS A 13 -6.95 -2.31 9.02
CA LYS A 13 -6.76 -3.29 7.94
C LYS A 13 -7.87 -3.07 6.93
N LEU A 14 -7.51 -2.58 5.74
CA LEU A 14 -8.40 -2.52 4.60
C LEU A 14 -8.95 -3.93 4.37
N LYS A 15 -10.27 -4.11 4.59
CA LYS A 15 -10.95 -5.34 4.22
C LYS A 15 -10.73 -5.55 2.74
N VAL A 16 -10.10 -6.66 2.36
CA VAL A 16 -10.07 -7.13 0.98
C VAL A 16 -11.53 -7.32 0.56
N ARG A 17 -12.06 -6.35 -0.19
CA ARG A 17 -13.39 -6.48 -0.79
C ARG A 17 -13.26 -7.52 -1.90
N GLU A 18 -14.01 -8.62 -1.80
CA GLU A 18 -14.13 -9.59 -2.87
C GLU A 18 -14.60 -8.92 -4.15
N ARG A 19 -14.05 -9.34 -5.30
CA ARG A 19 -14.54 -8.91 -6.61
C ARG A 19 -16.00 -9.35 -6.70
N LYS A 20 -16.93 -8.42 -6.88
CA LYS A 20 -18.22 -8.75 -7.49
C LYS A 20 -17.89 -9.19 -8.90
N ASP A 21 -18.33 -10.37 -9.30
CA ASP A 21 -18.12 -10.93 -10.63
C ASP A 21 -18.44 -9.88 -11.69
N GLY A 22 -17.40 -9.49 -12.43
CA GLY A 22 -17.39 -8.23 -13.11
C GLY A 22 -18.01 -8.29 -14.48
N ALA A 23 -19.24 -7.82 -14.60
CA ALA A 23 -19.62 -7.18 -15.85
C ALA A 23 -18.74 -5.93 -16.03
N ALA A 24 -18.01 -5.85 -17.14
CA ALA A 24 -17.20 -4.68 -17.46
C ALA A 24 -18.14 -3.46 -17.51
N ILE A 25 -17.88 -2.46 -16.65
CA ILE A 25 -18.66 -1.21 -16.71
C ILE A 25 -18.23 -0.40 -17.94
N ALA A 26 -19.21 0.17 -18.62
CA ALA A 26 -18.94 1.10 -19.70
C ALA A 26 -18.35 2.40 -19.14
N LEU A 27 -17.23 2.83 -19.72
CA LEU A 27 -16.57 4.09 -19.42
C LEU A 27 -16.89 5.10 -20.52
N ASP A 28 -17.46 6.23 -20.14
CA ASP A 28 -17.66 7.36 -21.05
C ASP A 28 -16.40 8.25 -21.12
N ASP A 29 -16.44 9.27 -21.96
CA ASP A 29 -15.29 10.18 -22.14
C ASP A 29 -15.05 11.07 -20.92
N VAL A 30 -16.07 11.31 -20.10
CA VAL A 30 -15.94 12.03 -18.83
C VAL A 30 -15.18 11.18 -17.82
N ASP A 31 -15.50 9.88 -17.73
CA ASP A 31 -14.78 8.95 -16.87
C ASP A 31 -13.30 8.87 -17.26
N ARG A 32 -13.00 8.82 -18.56
CA ARG A 32 -11.62 8.81 -19.07
C ARG A 32 -10.87 10.08 -18.72
N ARG A 33 -11.50 11.26 -18.90
CA ARG A 33 -10.87 12.53 -18.50
C ARG A 33 -10.62 12.56 -16.99
N LEU A 34 -11.59 12.17 -16.17
CA LEU A 34 -11.45 12.14 -14.71
C LEU A 34 -10.32 11.21 -14.26
N MET A 35 -10.23 10.02 -14.87
CA MET A 35 -9.12 9.10 -14.57
C MET A 35 -7.76 9.66 -15.00
N ASN A 36 -7.68 10.37 -16.14
CA ASN A 36 -6.45 11.02 -16.59
C ASN A 36 -6.00 12.10 -15.59
N VAL A 37 -6.91 12.92 -15.09
CA VAL A 37 -6.60 13.93 -14.05
C VAL A 37 -6.06 13.25 -12.80
N LEU A 38 -6.73 12.19 -12.34
CA LEU A 38 -6.29 11.41 -11.16
C LEU A 38 -4.90 10.78 -11.34
N GLN A 39 -4.56 10.38 -12.55
CA GLN A 39 -3.31 9.69 -12.88
C GLN A 39 -2.14 10.66 -13.12
N SER A 40 -2.42 11.82 -13.74
CA SER A 40 -1.39 12.79 -14.12
C SER A 40 -0.89 13.63 -12.95
N GLY A 41 -1.76 13.92 -11.99
CA GLY A 41 -1.41 14.70 -10.82
C GLY A 41 -2.63 15.03 -9.98
N PHE A 42 -2.78 14.34 -8.86
CA PHE A 42 -3.84 14.67 -7.90
C PHE A 42 -3.62 16.09 -7.37
N PRO A 43 -4.61 17.01 -7.47
CA PRO A 43 -4.43 18.40 -7.06
C PRO A 43 -4.19 18.51 -5.55
N LEU A 44 -3.02 19.02 -5.16
CA LEU A 44 -2.68 19.29 -3.75
C LEU A 44 -3.22 20.67 -3.32
N THR A 45 -4.53 20.82 -3.35
CA THR A 45 -5.27 22.03 -2.95
C THR A 45 -6.17 21.74 -1.74
N PRO A 46 -6.68 22.76 -1.03
CA PRO A 46 -7.63 22.54 0.06
C PRO A 46 -8.91 21.82 -0.36
N GLN A 47 -9.26 21.89 -1.64
CA GLN A 47 -10.45 21.25 -2.21
C GLN A 47 -10.09 20.47 -3.49
N PRO A 48 -9.36 19.34 -3.36
CA PRO A 48 -8.80 18.64 -4.50
C PRO A 48 -9.86 18.13 -5.48
N TYR A 49 -10.97 17.62 -4.99
CA TYR A 49 -12.05 17.12 -5.85
C TYR A 49 -12.75 18.23 -6.64
N GLN A 50 -12.79 19.44 -6.11
CA GLN A 50 -13.32 20.59 -6.86
C GLN A 50 -12.38 20.99 -7.98
N SER A 51 -11.08 20.99 -7.74
CA SER A 51 -10.06 21.23 -8.77
C SER A 51 -10.12 20.18 -9.88
N MET A 52 -10.24 18.91 -9.52
CA MET A 52 -10.42 17.79 -10.45
C MET A 52 -11.69 17.92 -11.29
N ALA A 53 -12.80 18.29 -10.66
CA ALA A 53 -14.09 18.48 -11.35
C ALA A 53 -13.99 19.60 -12.40
N ALA A 54 -13.36 20.72 -12.02
CA ALA A 54 -13.13 21.85 -12.93
C ALA A 54 -12.26 21.44 -14.14
N GLU A 55 -11.18 20.70 -13.90
CA GLU A 55 -10.27 20.22 -14.95
C GLU A 55 -10.97 19.20 -15.88
N ALA A 56 -11.79 18.32 -15.32
CA ALA A 56 -12.58 17.36 -16.09
C ALA A 56 -13.79 17.98 -16.80
N GLY A 57 -14.12 19.26 -16.51
CA GLY A 57 -15.26 19.98 -17.08
C GLY A 57 -16.62 19.50 -16.57
N ILE A 58 -16.71 19.11 -15.28
CA ILE A 58 -17.93 18.59 -14.65
C ILE A 58 -18.17 19.25 -13.28
N SER A 59 -19.33 19.01 -12.68
CA SER A 59 -19.63 19.45 -11.33
C SER A 59 -18.89 18.61 -10.28
N LEU A 60 -18.67 19.19 -9.08
CA LEU A 60 -18.10 18.46 -7.94
C LEU A 60 -18.92 17.20 -7.59
N ASP A 61 -20.24 17.31 -7.58
CA ASP A 61 -21.14 16.18 -7.27
C ASP A 61 -21.00 15.04 -8.30
N ASP A 62 -20.91 15.36 -9.58
CA ASP A 62 -20.68 14.36 -10.63
C ASP A 62 -19.28 13.74 -10.53
N ALA A 63 -18.24 14.53 -10.24
CA ALA A 63 -16.89 14.03 -10.03
C ALA A 63 -16.82 13.02 -8.85
N LEU A 64 -17.45 13.34 -7.72
CA LEU A 64 -17.50 12.46 -6.56
C LEU A 64 -18.27 11.18 -6.83
N LYS A 65 -19.45 11.27 -7.49
CA LYS A 65 -20.27 10.10 -7.85
C LYS A 65 -19.50 9.16 -8.79
N ARG A 66 -18.85 9.71 -9.82
CA ARG A 66 -18.06 8.95 -10.79
C ARG A 66 -16.84 8.31 -10.12
N THR A 67 -16.10 9.05 -9.31
CA THR A 67 -14.94 8.53 -8.58
C THR A 67 -15.34 7.36 -7.68
N ASN A 68 -16.42 7.49 -6.90
CA ASN A 68 -16.92 6.41 -6.06
C ASN A 68 -17.34 5.19 -6.89
N ARG A 69 -18.06 5.39 -8.00
CA ARG A 69 -18.43 4.31 -8.92
C ARG A 69 -17.21 3.57 -9.46
N LEU A 70 -16.16 4.31 -9.86
CA LEU A 70 -14.92 3.74 -10.38
C LEU A 70 -14.15 2.96 -9.31
N LEU A 71 -14.14 3.43 -8.06
CA LEU A 71 -13.56 2.74 -6.90
C LEU A 71 -14.35 1.47 -6.54
N GLU A 72 -15.67 1.54 -6.48
CA GLU A 72 -16.54 0.40 -6.18
C GLU A 72 -16.41 -0.72 -7.20
N ASN A 73 -16.26 -0.35 -8.47
CA ASN A 73 -16.06 -1.30 -9.57
C ASN A 73 -14.59 -1.67 -9.80
N ARG A 74 -13.68 -1.20 -8.94
CA ARG A 74 -12.23 -1.51 -8.99
C ARG A 74 -11.53 -1.11 -10.31
N ILE A 75 -12.08 -0.16 -11.04
CA ILE A 75 -11.38 0.51 -12.13
C ILE A 75 -10.26 1.37 -11.52
N ILE A 76 -10.60 2.18 -10.52
CA ILE A 76 -9.61 2.79 -9.62
C ILE A 76 -9.41 1.81 -8.45
N ARG A 77 -8.18 1.38 -8.22
CA ARG A 77 -7.86 0.47 -7.10
C ARG A 77 -7.93 1.19 -5.77
N GLU A 78 -7.29 2.36 -5.71
CA GLU A 78 -7.22 3.23 -4.54
C GLU A 78 -6.77 4.62 -4.97
N ILE A 79 -7.05 5.61 -4.14
CA ILE A 79 -6.49 6.96 -4.23
C ILE A 79 -5.69 7.14 -2.96
N THR A 80 -4.37 7.10 -3.07
CA THR A 80 -3.46 7.16 -1.93
C THR A 80 -2.18 7.90 -2.29
N PRO A 81 -1.59 8.66 -1.37
CA PRO A 81 -0.28 9.25 -1.59
C PRO A 81 0.81 8.18 -1.59
N ILE A 82 1.77 8.31 -2.49
CA ILE A 82 3.02 7.54 -2.45
C ILE A 82 4.11 8.50 -2.02
N PHE A 83 4.66 8.28 -0.82
CA PHE A 83 5.72 9.12 -0.28
C PHE A 83 7.09 8.63 -0.74
N ASP A 84 8.01 9.57 -0.98
CA ASP A 84 9.42 9.25 -1.05
C ASP A 84 9.93 8.96 0.38
N THR A 85 10.00 7.68 0.70
CA THR A 85 10.41 7.22 2.03
C THR A 85 11.85 7.60 2.35
N ARG A 86 12.73 7.74 1.34
CA ARG A 86 14.11 8.17 1.53
C ARG A 86 14.18 9.64 1.93
N ALA A 87 13.38 10.49 1.28
CA ALA A 87 13.25 11.90 1.67
C ALA A 87 12.71 12.07 3.09
N LEU A 88 11.94 11.10 3.59
CA LEU A 88 11.46 11.03 4.97
C LEU A 88 12.48 10.40 5.94
N GLY A 89 13.66 10.03 5.48
CA GLY A 89 14.74 9.45 6.31
C GLY A 89 14.57 7.95 6.60
N TYR A 90 13.66 7.26 5.92
CA TYR A 90 13.53 5.81 6.06
C TYR A 90 14.68 5.08 5.36
N SER A 91 15.14 4.00 5.98
CA SER A 91 16.00 3.01 5.34
C SER A 91 15.13 1.86 4.85
N SER A 92 15.29 1.47 3.58
CA SER A 92 14.46 0.41 2.97
C SER A 92 15.27 -0.48 2.04
N MET A 93 14.85 -1.75 1.92
CA MET A 93 15.44 -2.70 0.99
C MET A 93 14.42 -3.71 0.47
N LEU A 94 14.75 -4.32 -0.67
CA LEU A 94 14.11 -5.52 -1.18
C LEU A 94 14.92 -6.72 -0.69
N VAL A 95 14.22 -7.68 -0.09
CA VAL A 95 14.81 -8.91 0.46
C VAL A 95 14.33 -10.09 -0.35
N ALA A 96 15.27 -10.98 -0.68
CA ALA A 96 15.00 -12.30 -1.22
C ALA A 96 15.40 -13.33 -0.16
N ALA A 97 14.45 -14.12 0.30
CA ALA A 97 14.64 -15.09 1.35
C ALA A 97 14.29 -16.50 0.87
N LYS A 98 15.05 -17.49 1.36
CA LYS A 98 14.75 -18.89 1.18
C LYS A 98 14.04 -19.38 2.44
N VAL A 99 12.82 -19.87 2.27
CA VAL A 99 11.99 -20.41 3.35
C VAL A 99 11.54 -21.83 3.04
N ASP A 100 11.04 -22.55 4.04
CA ASP A 100 10.50 -23.90 3.88
C ASP A 100 9.53 -23.95 2.67
N ALA A 101 9.89 -24.75 1.67
CA ALA A 101 9.13 -24.86 0.43
C ALA A 101 7.78 -25.57 0.60
N GLU A 102 7.63 -26.42 1.65
CA GLU A 102 6.38 -27.11 1.92
C GLU A 102 5.37 -26.20 2.65
N HIS A 103 5.87 -25.25 3.48
CA HIS A 103 5.04 -24.38 4.29
C HIS A 103 5.44 -22.90 4.23
N PRO A 104 5.62 -22.30 3.03
CA PRO A 104 6.14 -20.95 2.90
C PRO A 104 5.19 -19.89 3.51
N GLN A 105 3.91 -20.23 3.68
CA GLN A 105 2.91 -19.34 4.28
C GLN A 105 3.18 -19.04 5.76
N ARG A 106 3.93 -19.91 6.47
CA ARG A 106 4.32 -19.67 7.87
C ARG A 106 5.27 -18.48 7.96
N ALA A 107 6.34 -18.50 7.16
CA ALA A 107 7.28 -17.39 7.06
C ALA A 107 6.60 -16.11 6.54
N ALA A 108 5.78 -16.22 5.48
CA ALA A 108 5.03 -15.10 4.93
C ALA A 108 4.12 -14.44 5.98
N LYS A 109 3.52 -15.21 6.89
CA LYS A 109 2.68 -14.68 7.98
C LYS A 109 3.51 -13.87 8.98
N VAL A 110 4.69 -14.36 9.35
CA VAL A 110 5.63 -13.66 10.25
C VAL A 110 6.07 -12.34 9.60
N VAL A 111 6.55 -12.41 8.36
CA VAL A 111 6.98 -11.23 7.59
C VAL A 111 5.86 -10.20 7.46
N ASN A 112 4.64 -10.62 7.13
CA ASN A 112 3.48 -9.74 7.00
C ASN A 112 3.02 -9.09 8.33
N ALA A 113 3.42 -9.63 9.46
CA ALA A 113 3.09 -9.04 10.77
C ALA A 113 3.96 -7.82 11.09
N HIS A 114 5.12 -7.67 10.43
CA HIS A 114 6.00 -6.54 10.66
C HIS A 114 5.47 -5.26 9.99
N PRO A 115 5.33 -4.14 10.73
CA PRO A 115 4.69 -2.91 10.22
C PRO A 115 5.47 -2.23 9.08
N GLY A 116 6.77 -2.47 8.98
CA GLY A 116 7.62 -1.93 7.91
C GLY A 116 7.56 -2.72 6.60
N VAL A 117 6.85 -3.85 6.56
CA VAL A 117 6.71 -4.66 5.34
C VAL A 117 5.49 -4.18 4.55
N SER A 118 5.72 -3.73 3.31
CA SER A 118 4.67 -3.22 2.43
C SER A 118 4.23 -4.22 1.37
N HIS A 119 5.14 -5.03 0.86
CA HIS A 119 4.91 -6.03 -0.17
C HIS A 119 5.57 -7.34 0.20
N ASN A 120 4.88 -8.45 -0.05
CA ASN A 120 5.40 -9.79 0.19
C ASN A 120 4.84 -10.73 -0.88
N TYR A 121 5.75 -11.43 -1.59
CA TYR A 121 5.43 -12.29 -2.72
C TYR A 121 6.11 -13.64 -2.60
N LEU A 122 5.34 -14.70 -2.78
CA LEU A 122 5.90 -16.03 -3.02
C LEU A 122 6.34 -16.17 -4.48
N ARG A 123 7.46 -16.85 -4.70
CA ARG A 123 8.03 -17.13 -6.01
C ARG A 123 8.38 -18.61 -6.15
N ASN A 124 8.29 -19.13 -7.35
CA ASN A 124 8.79 -20.47 -7.66
C ASN A 124 10.28 -20.39 -8.03
N HIS A 125 11.12 -20.27 -7.00
CA HIS A 125 12.57 -20.11 -7.09
C HIS A 125 13.22 -20.58 -5.78
N ASP A 126 14.53 -20.79 -5.73
CA ASP A 126 15.25 -21.12 -4.48
C ASP A 126 15.04 -20.05 -3.41
N PHE A 127 15.15 -18.77 -3.79
CA PHE A 127 14.67 -17.67 -3.00
C PHE A 127 13.17 -17.50 -3.25
N ASN A 128 12.36 -18.17 -2.43
CA ASN A 128 10.94 -18.35 -2.68
C ASN A 128 10.03 -17.32 -1.98
N LEU A 129 10.59 -16.45 -1.12
CA LEU A 129 9.89 -15.35 -0.46
C LEU A 129 10.59 -14.03 -0.74
N TRP A 130 9.87 -13.07 -1.33
CA TRP A 130 10.38 -11.75 -1.66
C TRP A 130 9.54 -10.68 -1.01
N PHE A 131 10.16 -9.78 -0.25
CA PHE A 131 9.43 -8.71 0.42
C PHE A 131 10.24 -7.41 0.48
N THR A 132 9.51 -6.30 0.62
CA THR A 132 10.10 -4.99 0.89
C THR A 132 9.92 -4.65 2.34
N ILE A 133 10.99 -4.22 2.99
CA ILE A 133 10.99 -3.75 4.38
C ILE A 133 11.56 -2.36 4.46
N ALA A 134 10.97 -1.53 5.33
CA ALA A 134 11.45 -0.20 5.64
C ALA A 134 11.43 0.03 7.14
N THR A 135 12.43 0.75 7.64
CA THR A 135 12.52 1.19 9.04
C THR A 135 12.57 2.71 9.11
N PRO A 136 11.87 3.33 10.06
CA PRO A 136 11.89 4.78 10.23
C PRO A 136 13.24 5.27 10.77
N PRO A 137 13.57 6.58 10.62
CA PRO A 137 14.86 7.13 11.06
C PRO A 137 15.09 7.06 12.58
N ASP A 138 14.05 6.96 13.37
CA ASP A 138 14.09 6.81 14.83
C ASP A 138 14.06 5.35 15.30
N SER A 139 14.21 4.39 14.39
CA SER A 139 14.27 2.97 14.72
C SER A 139 15.48 2.68 15.63
N LYS A 140 15.23 2.09 16.79
CA LYS A 140 16.29 1.71 17.75
C LYS A 140 17.21 0.61 17.24
N LEU A 141 16.71 -0.26 16.38
CA LEU A 141 17.45 -1.39 15.81
C LEU A 141 18.07 -1.05 14.46
N GLY A 142 17.53 -0.10 13.73
CA GLY A 142 17.88 0.12 12.34
C GLY A 142 17.40 -0.99 11.42
N LEU A 143 17.75 -0.93 10.14
CA LEU A 143 17.25 -1.85 9.13
C LEU A 143 17.87 -3.25 9.26
N ASP A 144 19.20 -3.33 9.45
CA ASP A 144 19.94 -4.60 9.42
C ASP A 144 19.54 -5.52 10.58
N LEU A 145 19.54 -5.02 11.82
CA LEU A 145 19.13 -5.82 12.97
C LEU A 145 17.62 -6.16 12.97
N THR A 146 16.81 -5.27 12.41
CA THR A 146 15.37 -5.57 12.23
C THR A 146 15.18 -6.71 11.24
N LEU A 147 15.93 -6.71 10.14
CA LEU A 147 15.89 -7.77 9.14
C LEU A 147 16.39 -9.09 9.74
N GLU A 148 17.56 -9.10 10.40
CA GLU A 148 18.14 -10.29 11.02
C GLU A 148 17.11 -10.97 11.94
N ARG A 149 16.49 -10.23 12.86
CA ARG A 149 15.46 -10.76 13.75
C ARG A 149 14.25 -11.30 13.00
N LEU A 150 13.80 -10.57 11.99
CA LEU A 150 12.64 -10.99 11.20
C LEU A 150 12.91 -12.28 10.42
N MET A 151 14.14 -12.45 9.91
CA MET A 151 14.57 -13.67 9.22
C MET A 151 14.65 -14.86 10.19
N ASP A 152 15.21 -14.67 11.38
CA ASP A 152 15.26 -15.67 12.43
C ASP A 152 13.85 -16.12 12.86
N GLU A 153 12.95 -15.17 13.12
CA GLU A 153 11.56 -15.45 13.48
C GLU A 153 10.78 -16.16 12.36
N ALA A 154 11.10 -15.86 11.11
CA ALA A 154 10.50 -16.48 9.93
C ALA A 154 11.10 -17.87 9.61
N GLY A 155 12.22 -18.22 10.24
CA GLY A 155 12.98 -19.43 9.89
C GLY A 155 13.52 -19.38 8.47
N ALA A 156 14.03 -18.23 8.05
CA ALA A 156 14.45 -17.95 6.69
C ALA A 156 15.96 -17.79 6.59
N GLU A 157 16.51 -18.20 5.44
CA GLU A 157 17.89 -17.95 5.02
C GLU A 157 17.94 -16.82 4.00
N SER A 158 18.94 -15.93 4.07
CA SER A 158 19.15 -14.81 3.12
C SER A 158 20.35 -15.04 2.22
#